data_fe8ed7d3ff76fcf0a3ae9aca5d8ed992
#
_entry.id   fe8ed7d3ff76fcf0a3ae9aca5d8ed992
#
_cell.length_a   1.000
_cell.length_b   1.000
_cell.length_c   1.000
_cell.angle_alpha   90.00
_cell.angle_beta   90.00
_cell.angle_gamma   90.00
#
_symmetry.space_group_name_H-M   'P 1'
#
loop_
_entity.id
_entity.type
_entity.pdbx_description
1 polymer ?
#
loop_
_entity_poly.entity_id
_entity_poly.type
_entity_poly.pdbx_seq_one_letter_code
_entity_poly.pdbx_strand_id
1 'polypeptide(L)' 'MNQFSQIYYPHLAPYEQQYNDIWFMQMLSRLTDDGVLFIPDLNKSFNKLGQEIN' A
#
# COMPACT_ATOMS: atom_id res chain seq x y z
N MET A 1 9.79 8.60 13.44
CA MET A 1 9.33 7.88 12.24
C MET A 1 7.84 8.14 12.05
N ASN A 2 7.46 8.52 10.86
CA ASN A 2 6.07 8.87 10.58
C ASN A 2 5.31 7.65 10.10
N GLN A 3 4.18 7.41 10.75
CA GLN A 3 3.25 6.38 10.33
C GLN A 3 1.95 7.03 9.89
N PHE A 4 1.25 6.38 8.97
CA PHE A 4 0.03 6.90 8.40
C PHE A 4 -1.10 5.90 8.61
N SER A 5 -2.27 6.42 8.97
CA SER A 5 -3.47 5.59 9.07
C SER A 5 -4.04 5.29 7.68
N GLN A 6 -3.60 6.04 6.68
CA GLN A 6 -4.08 5.86 5.32
C GLN A 6 -2.99 6.33 4.35
N ILE A 7 -2.66 5.49 3.38
CA ILE A 7 -1.75 5.86 2.31
C ILE A 7 -2.52 5.73 1.00
N TYR A 8 -2.48 6.80 0.23
CA TYR A 8 -3.14 6.88 -1.06
C TYR A 8 -2.06 6.97 -2.13
N TYR A 9 -1.95 5.95 -2.95
CA TYR A 9 -0.93 5.89 -4.00
C TYR A 9 -1.62 5.91 -5.36
N PRO A 10 -1.91 7.10 -5.89
CA PRO A 10 -2.83 7.24 -7.03
C PRO A 10 -2.26 6.82 -8.36
N HIS A 11 -0.93 6.65 -8.44
CA HIS A 11 -0.30 6.41 -9.73
C HIS A 11 0.91 5.50 -9.56
N LEU A 12 0.87 4.35 -10.21
CA LEU A 12 1.96 3.38 -10.16
C LEU A 12 2.86 3.54 -11.38
N ALA A 13 4.18 3.55 -11.14
CA ALA A 13 5.13 3.42 -12.23
C ALA A 13 5.02 2.00 -12.80
N PRO A 14 5.40 1.79 -14.08
CA PRO A 14 5.25 0.46 -14.68
C PRO A 14 5.92 -0.66 -13.89
N TYR A 15 7.10 -0.40 -13.31
CA TYR A 15 7.79 -1.42 -12.54
C TYR A 15 7.08 -1.71 -11.21
N GLU A 16 6.31 -0.77 -10.70
CA GLU A 16 5.57 -0.95 -9.45
C GLU A 16 4.30 -1.75 -9.66
N GLN A 17 3.78 -1.75 -10.87
CA GLN A 17 2.55 -2.45 -11.19
C GLN A 17 2.72 -3.97 -11.10
N GLN A 18 3.94 -4.44 -11.03
CA GLN A 18 4.23 -5.86 -10.90
C GLN A 18 4.30 -6.31 -9.44
N TYR A 19 3.92 -5.47 -8.50
CA TYR A 19 4.00 -5.78 -7.07
C TYR A 19 5.41 -6.16 -6.66
N ASN A 20 6.32 -5.24 -6.87
CA ASN A 20 7.67 -5.42 -6.34
C ASN A 20 7.57 -5.57 -4.83
N ASP A 21 7.98 -6.73 -4.29
CA ASP A 21 7.84 -7.04 -2.88
C ASP A 21 8.49 -5.98 -1.99
N ILE A 22 9.66 -5.49 -2.40
CA ILE A 22 10.37 -4.48 -1.62
C ILE A 22 9.56 -3.19 -1.52
N TRP A 23 9.04 -2.74 -2.65
CA TRP A 23 8.21 -1.52 -2.68
C TRP A 23 6.97 -1.70 -1.80
N PHE A 24 6.30 -2.83 -1.99
CA PHE A 24 5.06 -3.10 -1.28
C PHE A 24 5.27 -3.14 0.23
N MET A 25 6.31 -3.84 0.66
CA MET A 25 6.63 -3.93 2.08
C MET A 25 7.00 -2.58 2.67
N GLN A 26 7.70 -1.75 1.92
CA GLN A 26 8.03 -0.40 2.38
C GLN A 26 6.78 0.43 2.61
N MET A 27 5.82 0.34 1.71
CA MET A 27 4.56 1.07 1.88
C MET A 27 3.79 0.56 3.09
N LEU A 28 3.72 -0.75 3.26
CA LEU A 28 3.02 -1.34 4.40
C LEU A 28 3.67 -0.96 5.73
N SER A 29 5.00 -0.86 5.76
CA SER A 29 5.71 -0.52 6.99
C SER A 29 5.40 0.87 7.49
N ARG A 30 4.87 1.73 6.63
CA ARG A 30 4.49 3.10 7.00
C ARG A 30 3.08 3.21 7.53
N LEU A 31 2.33 2.13 7.49
CA LEU A 31 0.96 2.14 8.00
C LEU A 31 0.93 1.91 9.50
N THR A 32 -0.05 2.53 10.15
CA THR A 32 -0.40 2.16 11.51
C THR A 32 -1.01 0.77 11.52
N ASP A 33 -1.18 0.19 12.70
CA ASP A 33 -1.68 -1.19 12.81
C ASP A 33 -3.03 -1.39 12.13
N ASP A 34 -3.87 -0.36 12.14
CA ASP A 34 -5.19 -0.39 11.50
C ASP A 34 -5.22 0.42 10.21
N GLY A 35 -4.05 0.72 9.67
CA GLY A 35 -3.96 1.55 8.48
C GLY A 35 -4.34 0.82 7.20
N VAL A 36 -4.58 1.60 6.16
CA VAL A 36 -4.99 1.09 4.85
C VAL A 36 -4.15 1.73 3.77
N LEU A 37 -3.66 0.90 2.86
CA LEU A 37 -3.00 1.34 1.65
C LEU A 37 -3.98 1.20 0.48
N PHE A 38 -4.30 2.30 -0.17
CA PHE A 38 -5.22 2.29 -1.30
C PHE A 38 -4.48 2.59 -2.59
N ILE A 39 -4.63 1.71 -3.57
CA ILE A 39 -4.01 1.85 -4.89
C ILE A 39 -5.12 1.90 -5.95
N PRO A 40 -5.55 3.10 -6.32
CA PRO A 40 -6.65 3.23 -7.29
C PRO A 40 -6.34 2.63 -8.66
N ASP A 41 -5.10 2.69 -9.11
CA ASP A 41 -4.70 2.11 -10.39
C ASP A 41 -5.02 0.62 -10.47
N LEU A 42 -4.98 -0.05 -9.34
CA LEU A 42 -5.32 -1.48 -9.26
C LEU A 42 -6.74 -1.69 -8.73
N ASN A 43 -7.39 -0.63 -8.28
CA ASN A 43 -8.69 -0.70 -7.63
C ASN A 43 -8.65 -1.65 -6.42
N LYS A 44 -7.60 -1.53 -5.62
CA LYS A 44 -7.36 -2.43 -4.49
C LYS A 44 -6.94 -1.66 -3.26
N SER A 45 -7.30 -2.22 -2.11
CA SER A 45 -6.86 -1.72 -0.81
C SER A 45 -6.23 -2.86 -0.03
N PHE A 46 -5.25 -2.51 0.81
CA PHE A 46 -4.52 -3.50 1.59
C PHE A 46 -4.39 -3.03 3.03
N ASN A 47 -4.42 -3.97 3.96
CA ASN A 47 -4.17 -3.67 5.36
C ASN A 47 -2.67 -3.77 5.65
N LYS A 48 -2.30 -3.51 6.91
CA LYS A 48 -0.90 -3.53 7.34
C LYS A 48 -0.23 -4.88 7.11
N LEU A 49 -0.99 -5.96 7.13
CA LEU A 49 -0.47 -7.30 6.91
C LEU A 49 -0.32 -7.65 5.43
N GLY A 50 -0.71 -6.74 4.55
CA GLY A 50 -0.62 -6.98 3.11
C GLY A 50 -1.80 -7.76 2.56
N GLN A 51 -2.85 -7.93 3.35
CA GLN A 51 -4.05 -8.61 2.89
C GLN A 51 -4.96 -7.65 2.15
N GLU A 52 -5.47 -8.09 1.01
CA GLU A 52 -6.39 -7.28 0.23
C GLU A 52 -7.72 -7.15 0.98
N ILE A 53 -8.19 -5.92 1.09
CA ILE A 53 -9.48 -5.63 1.72
C ILE A 53 -10.33 -4.82 0.73
N ASN A 54 -11.62 -5.02 0.81
CA ASN A 54 -12.57 -4.30 -0.04
C ASN A 54 -13.47 -3.43 0.81
#